data_96654ee9fad489998e6549131577ac5c
#
_entry.id   96654ee9fad489998e6549131577ac5c
#
_cell.length_a   1.000
_cell.length_b   1.000
_cell.length_c   1.000
_cell.angle_alpha   90.00
_cell.angle_beta   90.00
_cell.angle_gamma   90.00
#
_symmetry.space_group_name_H-M   'P 1'
#
loop_
_entity.id
_entity.type
_entity.pdbx_description
1 polymer ?
#
loop_
_entity_poly.entity_id
_entity_poly.type
_entity_poly.pdbx_seq_one_letter_code
_entity_poly.pdbx_strand_id
1 'polypeptide(L)'
;MSHEKCFCKYSCVNFTPPPYPYKRKVRPIAYNTSMDELILDILQQLRANSQGALDTHQLEVLLNSHNSGINSNINSSDRKKLIPKRAILPYFLRVKDQNTKLWRSWNVTPELEARFIQSVRMKPRRTASGVATITVITRPHTCSSNCIYCPCDLRMPKSYIANEPACQRAELAFFDPYIQVAARLQALHQMGHSTDKIELIVLGGTWSDYPASYQYWFIGELFRALNEWPHSPQHIEKRTDWYRSFGLQNTEEALSSFVAYRQATINAGAATYNQAFHELYDPSQAHQKAWSHMCATFDDLLEQ
;
A
#
# COMPACT_ATOMS: atom_id res chain seq x y z
N MET A 1 -20.38 -1.73 -42.69
CA MET A 1 -19.79 -0.83 -41.72
C MET A 1 -19.10 -1.71 -40.68
N SER A 2 -17.79 -1.81 -40.80
CA SER A 2 -16.92 -2.74 -40.06
C SER A 2 -16.59 -2.13 -38.71
N HIS A 3 -16.86 -2.88 -37.61
CA HIS A 3 -16.38 -2.57 -36.27
C HIS A 3 -14.87 -2.84 -36.20
N GLU A 4 -14.06 -1.83 -36.33
CA GLU A 4 -12.65 -1.89 -35.99
C GLU A 4 -12.49 -2.01 -34.47
N LYS A 5 -12.02 -3.18 -34.04
CA LYS A 5 -11.56 -3.43 -32.68
C LYS A 5 -10.25 -2.67 -32.47
N CYS A 6 -10.30 -1.65 -31.64
CA CYS A 6 -9.09 -0.96 -31.17
C CYS A 6 -8.29 -1.92 -30.28
N PHE A 7 -7.38 -2.69 -30.86
CA PHE A 7 -6.38 -3.46 -30.13
C PHE A 7 -5.27 -2.51 -29.68
N CYS A 8 -5.20 -2.25 -28.37
CA CYS A 8 -4.06 -1.59 -27.77
C CYS A 8 -2.81 -2.47 -27.93
N LYS A 9 -2.01 -2.19 -28.96
CA LYS A 9 -0.70 -2.82 -29.20
C LYS A 9 0.35 -2.18 -28.27
N TYR A 10 0.26 -2.41 -27.00
CA TYR A 10 1.43 -2.28 -26.12
C TYR A 10 1.95 -3.68 -25.85
N SER A 11 2.97 -4.06 -26.62
CA SER A 11 3.81 -5.20 -26.31
C SER A 11 4.30 -5.07 -24.87
N CYS A 12 4.11 -6.11 -24.05
CA CYS A 12 4.74 -6.20 -22.75
C CYS A 12 6.25 -6.08 -22.94
N VAL A 13 6.80 -4.90 -22.73
CA VAL A 13 8.25 -4.73 -22.64
C VAL A 13 8.66 -5.46 -21.37
N ASN A 14 9.35 -6.59 -21.53
CA ASN A 14 9.95 -7.31 -20.42
C ASN A 14 11.03 -6.44 -19.79
N PHE A 15 10.61 -5.65 -18.81
CA PHE A 15 11.51 -4.86 -18.00
C PHE A 15 12.25 -5.79 -17.04
N THR A 16 13.48 -6.17 -17.40
CA THR A 16 14.42 -6.72 -16.44
C THR A 16 15.12 -5.56 -15.75
N PRO A 17 14.82 -5.27 -14.49
CA PRO A 17 15.61 -4.28 -13.75
C PRO A 17 17.06 -4.75 -13.71
N PRO A 18 18.05 -3.83 -13.70
CA PRO A 18 19.46 -4.20 -13.64
C PRO A 18 19.67 -5.15 -12.45
N PRO A 19 20.55 -6.16 -12.56
CA PRO A 19 20.77 -7.17 -11.55
C PRO A 19 21.41 -6.53 -10.31
N TYR A 20 20.59 -6.25 -9.30
CA TYR A 20 21.11 -5.85 -8.00
C TYR A 20 21.16 -7.07 -7.08
N PRO A 21 22.32 -7.38 -6.50
CA PRO A 21 22.49 -8.50 -5.59
C PRO A 21 21.90 -8.16 -4.23
N TYR A 22 20.61 -8.37 -4.02
CA TYR A 22 20.02 -8.28 -2.69
C TYR A 22 19.58 -9.65 -2.19
N LYS A 23 20.37 -10.22 -1.30
CA LYS A 23 19.95 -11.37 -0.49
C LYS A 23 19.11 -10.85 0.66
N ARG A 24 17.80 -11.04 0.55
CA ARG A 24 16.83 -10.76 1.63
C ARG A 24 17.28 -11.50 2.90
N LYS A 25 17.60 -10.78 3.97
CA LYS A 25 17.59 -11.34 5.33
C LYS A 25 16.13 -11.58 5.70
N VAL A 26 15.60 -12.74 5.36
CA VAL A 26 14.30 -13.19 5.87
C VAL A 26 14.48 -13.32 7.38
N ARG A 27 13.83 -12.44 8.15
CA ARG A 27 13.77 -12.64 9.60
C ARG A 27 13.02 -13.95 9.86
N PRO A 28 13.60 -14.89 10.61
CA PRO A 28 12.91 -16.15 10.92
C PRO A 28 11.57 -15.82 11.58
N ILE A 29 10.54 -16.58 11.21
CA ILE A 29 9.22 -16.49 11.83
C ILE A 29 9.42 -16.83 13.30
N ALA A 30 9.18 -15.88 14.20
CA ALA A 30 8.98 -16.21 15.59
C ALA A 30 7.68 -17.04 15.65
N TYR A 31 7.79 -18.34 15.89
CA TYR A 31 6.65 -19.22 16.06
C TYR A 31 5.80 -18.70 17.22
N ASN A 32 4.54 -18.46 16.95
CA ASN A 32 3.58 -18.05 17.97
C ASN A 32 2.61 -19.20 18.18
N THR A 33 2.95 -20.08 19.14
CA THR A 33 2.18 -21.29 19.50
C THR A 33 0.70 -20.95 19.68
N SER A 34 0.38 -19.82 20.30
CA SER A 34 -1.00 -19.36 20.49
C SER A 34 -1.72 -19.01 19.17
N MET A 35 -1.00 -18.49 18.15
CA MET A 35 -1.59 -18.22 16.84
C MET A 35 -1.81 -19.53 16.06
N ASP A 36 -0.89 -20.48 16.17
CA ASP A 36 -1.03 -21.80 15.53
C ASP A 36 -2.23 -22.57 16.10
N GLU A 37 -2.40 -22.54 17.43
CA GLU A 37 -3.55 -23.13 18.12
C GLU A 37 -4.87 -22.50 17.67
N LEU A 38 -4.95 -21.18 17.63
CA LEU A 38 -6.14 -20.47 17.14
C LEU A 38 -6.48 -20.86 15.69
N ILE A 39 -5.47 -20.95 14.81
CA ILE A 39 -5.70 -21.36 13.41
C ILE A 39 -6.20 -22.81 13.34
N LEU A 40 -5.63 -23.70 14.11
CA LEU A 40 -6.08 -25.10 14.18
C LEU A 40 -7.54 -25.20 14.65
N ASP A 41 -7.94 -24.44 15.66
CA ASP A 41 -9.32 -24.44 16.15
C ASP A 41 -10.31 -23.88 15.10
N ILE A 42 -9.92 -22.81 14.40
CA ILE A 42 -10.72 -22.30 13.28
C ILE A 42 -10.86 -23.37 12.18
N LEU A 43 -9.76 -24.04 11.79
CA LEU A 43 -9.78 -25.09 10.79
C LEU A 43 -10.61 -26.30 11.24
N GLN A 44 -10.56 -26.67 12.53
CA GLN A 44 -11.36 -27.76 13.10
C GLN A 44 -12.85 -27.43 13.05
N GLN A 45 -13.26 -26.23 13.45
CA GLN A 45 -14.65 -25.82 13.34
C GLN A 45 -15.14 -25.77 11.89
N LEU A 46 -14.31 -25.30 10.96
CA LEU A 46 -14.64 -25.32 9.53
C LEU A 46 -14.79 -26.74 8.98
N ARG A 47 -14.04 -27.72 9.48
CA ARG A 47 -14.21 -29.15 9.09
C ARG A 47 -15.48 -29.76 9.67
N ALA A 48 -15.82 -29.41 10.91
CA ALA A 48 -17.03 -29.89 11.55
C ALA A 48 -18.30 -29.27 10.93
N ASN A 49 -18.21 -28.03 10.47
CA ASN A 49 -19.32 -27.33 9.81
C ASN A 49 -19.23 -27.55 8.30
N SER A 50 -20.05 -28.44 7.74
CA SER A 50 -20.07 -28.71 6.30
C SER A 50 -20.62 -27.54 5.45
N GLN A 51 -21.29 -26.56 6.05
CA GLN A 51 -21.99 -25.49 5.37
C GLN A 51 -21.34 -24.10 5.58
N GLY A 52 -20.32 -23.79 4.77
CA GLY A 52 -19.86 -22.40 4.63
C GLY A 52 -18.75 -21.95 5.57
N ALA A 53 -18.52 -20.65 5.61
CA ALA A 53 -17.54 -19.98 6.46
C ALA A 53 -18.11 -19.75 7.86
N LEU A 54 -17.22 -19.56 8.85
CA LEU A 54 -17.66 -19.11 10.18
C LEU A 54 -18.22 -17.68 10.10
N ASP A 55 -19.26 -17.43 10.83
CA ASP A 55 -19.78 -16.08 10.99
C ASP A 55 -18.91 -15.23 11.93
N THR A 56 -19.24 -13.93 12.01
CA THR A 56 -18.46 -13.00 12.83
C THR A 56 -18.49 -13.36 14.31
N HIS A 57 -19.63 -13.81 14.82
CA HIS A 57 -19.81 -14.17 16.23
C HIS A 57 -19.01 -15.43 16.59
N GLN A 58 -19.07 -16.47 15.77
CA GLN A 58 -18.31 -17.72 15.96
C GLN A 58 -16.80 -17.44 16.00
N LEU A 59 -16.30 -16.61 15.07
CA LEU A 59 -14.88 -16.22 15.04
C LEU A 59 -14.48 -15.38 16.28
N GLU A 60 -15.35 -14.47 16.74
CA GLU A 60 -15.10 -13.65 17.93
C GLU A 60 -15.06 -14.50 19.20
N VAL A 61 -15.93 -15.50 19.33
CA VAL A 61 -15.92 -16.45 20.44
C VAL A 61 -14.59 -17.19 20.52
N LEU A 62 -14.10 -17.73 19.37
CA LEU A 62 -12.78 -18.38 19.31
C LEU A 62 -11.64 -17.43 19.66
N LEU A 63 -11.65 -16.25 19.07
CA LEU A 63 -10.60 -15.25 19.32
C LEU A 63 -10.57 -14.82 20.79
N ASN A 64 -11.74 -14.63 21.41
CA ASN A 64 -11.85 -14.26 22.81
C ASN A 64 -11.44 -15.38 23.73
N SER A 65 -11.73 -16.65 23.44
CA SER A 65 -11.29 -17.79 24.25
C SER A 65 -9.76 -17.87 24.29
N HIS A 66 -9.08 -17.74 23.15
CA HIS A 66 -7.61 -17.71 23.10
C HIS A 66 -7.02 -16.48 23.80
N ASN A 67 -7.67 -15.32 23.70
CA ASN A 67 -7.22 -14.10 24.37
C ASN A 67 -7.54 -14.08 25.87
N SER A 68 -8.57 -14.77 26.36
CA SER A 68 -8.96 -14.82 27.78
C SER A 68 -7.95 -15.59 28.64
N GLY A 69 -7.32 -16.64 28.11
CA GLY A 69 -6.23 -17.34 28.78
C GLY A 69 -5.01 -16.45 29.05
N ILE A 70 -4.85 -15.39 28.26
CA ILE A 70 -3.80 -14.39 28.41
C ILE A 70 -4.21 -13.31 29.44
N ASN A 71 -5.52 -13.09 29.63
CA ASN A 71 -6.07 -11.99 30.45
C ASN A 71 -6.06 -12.25 31.97
N SER A 72 -5.85 -13.45 32.45
CA SER A 72 -5.96 -13.78 33.88
C SER A 72 -4.84 -13.19 34.78
N ASN A 73 -3.76 -12.61 34.18
CA ASN A 73 -2.63 -12.00 34.90
C ASN A 73 -2.02 -10.79 34.15
N ILE A 74 -2.83 -9.82 33.68
CA ILE A 74 -2.29 -8.76 32.83
C ILE A 74 -1.68 -7.61 33.61
N ASN A 75 -0.34 -7.51 33.58
CA ASN A 75 0.40 -6.25 33.67
C ASN A 75 0.35 -5.54 32.30
N SER A 76 0.52 -4.22 32.27
CA SER A 76 0.44 -3.38 31.03
C SER A 76 1.35 -3.82 29.87
N SER A 77 2.39 -4.62 30.14
CA SER A 77 3.28 -5.26 29.16
C SER A 77 2.63 -6.41 28.39
N ASP A 78 1.63 -7.08 28.94
CA ASP A 78 1.01 -8.28 28.37
C ASP A 78 -0.11 -7.98 27.37
N ARG A 79 -0.65 -6.75 27.34
CA ARG A 79 -1.57 -6.32 26.28
C ARG A 79 -0.99 -6.47 24.87
N LYS A 80 0.34 -6.52 24.73
CA LYS A 80 1.03 -6.78 23.45
C LYS A 80 0.93 -8.25 22.99
N LYS A 81 0.47 -9.16 23.83
CA LYS A 81 0.34 -10.59 23.51
C LYS A 81 -1.02 -10.96 22.92
N LEU A 82 -2.03 -10.10 23.03
CA LEU A 82 -3.36 -10.36 22.46
C LEU A 82 -3.29 -10.52 20.94
N ILE A 83 -3.97 -11.54 20.42
CA ILE A 83 -4.08 -11.80 18.99
C ILE A 83 -5.16 -10.89 18.41
N PRO A 84 -4.83 -9.90 17.57
CA PRO A 84 -5.85 -9.13 16.88
C PRO A 84 -6.33 -9.87 15.63
N LYS A 85 -7.64 -9.80 15.33
CA LYS A 85 -8.24 -10.42 14.12
C LYS A 85 -7.45 -10.12 12.84
N ARG A 86 -6.94 -8.89 12.70
CA ARG A 86 -6.15 -8.47 11.53
C ARG A 86 -4.82 -9.22 11.33
N ALA A 87 -4.33 -9.91 12.35
CA ALA A 87 -3.06 -10.66 12.28
C ALA A 87 -3.24 -12.11 11.80
N ILE A 88 -4.46 -12.66 11.87
CA ILE A 88 -4.74 -14.08 11.59
C ILE A 88 -4.40 -14.41 10.13
N LEU A 89 -5.01 -13.71 9.17
CA LEU A 89 -4.80 -14.01 7.76
C LEU A 89 -3.37 -13.76 7.28
N PRO A 90 -2.71 -12.63 7.61
CA PRO A 90 -1.30 -12.42 7.26
C PRO A 90 -0.37 -13.52 7.82
N TYR A 91 -0.64 -14.03 9.01
CA TYR A 91 0.13 -15.12 9.58
C TYR A 91 -0.12 -16.44 8.82
N PHE A 92 -1.37 -16.78 8.56
CA PHE A 92 -1.77 -17.97 7.81
C PHE A 92 -1.12 -18.01 6.41
N LEU A 93 -1.20 -16.91 5.66
CA LEU A 93 -0.58 -16.78 4.34
C LEU A 93 0.95 -16.90 4.42
N ARG A 94 1.58 -16.30 5.43
CA ARG A 94 3.02 -16.39 5.65
C ARG A 94 3.48 -17.82 5.92
N VAL A 95 2.72 -18.60 6.74
CA VAL A 95 3.02 -20.00 6.98
C VAL A 95 2.93 -20.81 5.68
N LYS A 96 1.91 -20.54 4.85
CA LYS A 96 1.77 -21.17 3.53
C LYS A 96 3.01 -20.95 2.66
N ASP A 97 3.51 -19.72 2.62
CA ASP A 97 4.62 -19.33 1.74
C ASP A 97 6.00 -19.74 2.27
N GLN A 98 6.21 -19.71 3.59
CA GLN A 98 7.53 -19.77 4.20
C GLN A 98 7.76 -21.02 5.06
N ASN A 99 6.72 -21.74 5.47
CA ASN A 99 6.81 -22.92 6.31
C ASN A 99 6.01 -24.11 5.80
N THR A 100 6.50 -24.70 4.72
CA THR A 100 5.86 -25.86 4.08
C THR A 100 5.63 -27.02 5.02
N LYS A 101 6.49 -27.23 6.05
CA LYS A 101 6.33 -28.32 7.02
C LYS A 101 5.11 -28.09 7.91
N LEU A 102 4.98 -26.90 8.47
CA LEU A 102 3.83 -26.54 9.32
C LEU A 102 2.55 -26.47 8.47
N TRP A 103 2.61 -25.90 7.26
CA TRP A 103 1.48 -25.88 6.35
C TRP A 103 0.92 -27.26 6.04
N ARG A 104 1.80 -28.21 5.74
CA ARG A 104 1.39 -29.60 5.49
C ARG A 104 0.75 -30.25 6.73
N SER A 105 1.23 -29.95 7.94
CA SER A 105 0.63 -30.50 9.16
C SER A 105 -0.79 -30.00 9.41
N TRP A 106 -1.14 -28.82 8.91
CA TRP A 106 -2.50 -28.29 8.98
C TRP A 106 -3.48 -28.97 8.01
N ASN A 107 -3.01 -29.73 7.04
CA ASN A 107 -3.81 -30.47 6.05
C ASN A 107 -4.94 -29.62 5.44
N VAL A 108 -4.59 -28.48 4.88
CA VAL A 108 -5.53 -27.48 4.32
C VAL A 108 -5.79 -27.80 2.85
N THR A 109 -7.05 -28.13 2.51
CA THR A 109 -7.48 -28.26 1.11
C THR A 109 -7.81 -26.88 0.52
N PRO A 110 -7.84 -26.71 -0.83
CA PRO A 110 -8.21 -25.44 -1.46
C PRO A 110 -9.58 -24.91 -1.01
N GLU A 111 -10.56 -25.79 -0.83
CA GLU A 111 -11.89 -25.44 -0.36
C GLU A 111 -11.88 -24.97 1.08
N LEU A 112 -11.11 -25.63 1.93
CA LEU A 112 -10.96 -25.25 3.35
C LEU A 112 -10.21 -23.91 3.47
N GLU A 113 -9.20 -23.69 2.63
CA GLU A 113 -8.49 -22.41 2.53
C GLU A 113 -9.45 -21.28 2.15
N ALA A 114 -10.26 -21.46 1.11
CA ALA A 114 -11.23 -20.46 0.67
C ALA A 114 -12.22 -20.09 1.78
N ARG A 115 -12.73 -21.09 2.51
CA ARG A 115 -13.64 -20.92 3.66
C ARG A 115 -12.96 -20.24 4.83
N PHE A 116 -11.70 -20.58 5.11
CA PHE A 116 -10.89 -19.91 6.13
C PHE A 116 -10.71 -18.42 5.81
N ILE A 117 -10.27 -18.09 4.60
CA ILE A 117 -10.10 -16.71 4.14
C ILE A 117 -11.40 -15.93 4.25
N GLN A 118 -12.53 -16.54 3.84
CA GLN A 118 -13.84 -15.93 3.95
C GLN A 118 -14.22 -15.62 5.42
N SER A 119 -13.92 -16.53 6.36
CA SER A 119 -14.23 -16.37 7.79
C SER A 119 -13.44 -15.22 8.43
N VAL A 120 -12.14 -15.11 8.11
CA VAL A 120 -11.24 -14.13 8.73
C VAL A 120 -11.14 -12.81 7.97
N ARG A 121 -11.80 -12.70 6.80
CA ARG A 121 -11.77 -11.52 5.95
C ARG A 121 -12.11 -10.24 6.73
N MET A 122 -11.29 -9.21 6.51
CA MET A 122 -11.50 -7.89 7.10
C MET A 122 -12.34 -6.99 6.19
N LYS A 123 -13.36 -6.32 6.75
CA LYS A 123 -14.20 -5.36 6.00
C LYS A 123 -14.80 -5.95 4.70
N PRO A 124 -15.56 -7.05 4.75
CA PRO A 124 -15.98 -7.81 3.58
C PRO A 124 -16.77 -7.00 2.55
N ARG A 125 -17.45 -5.92 2.97
CA ARG A 125 -18.23 -5.05 2.06
C ARG A 125 -17.35 -4.24 1.10
N ARG A 126 -16.03 -4.09 1.37
CA ARG A 126 -15.13 -3.22 0.58
C ARG A 126 -15.00 -3.64 -0.88
N THR A 127 -15.04 -4.93 -1.17
CA THR A 127 -14.94 -5.50 -2.51
C THR A 127 -16.16 -6.37 -2.85
N ALA A 128 -17.32 -6.06 -2.27
CA ALA A 128 -18.55 -6.82 -2.51
C ALA A 128 -19.03 -6.72 -3.97
N SER A 129 -18.65 -5.65 -4.67
CA SER A 129 -18.88 -5.48 -6.12
C SER A 129 -18.00 -6.35 -7.02
N GLY A 130 -17.04 -7.07 -6.45
CA GLY A 130 -16.01 -7.81 -7.22
C GLY A 130 -14.87 -6.92 -7.72
N VAL A 131 -14.85 -5.63 -7.39
CA VAL A 131 -13.81 -4.67 -7.80
C VAL A 131 -13.06 -4.18 -6.58
N ALA A 132 -11.73 -4.20 -6.65
CA ALA A 132 -10.85 -3.63 -5.63
C ALA A 132 -10.39 -2.23 -6.06
N THR A 133 -10.85 -1.20 -5.36
CA THR A 133 -10.48 0.19 -5.65
C THR A 133 -9.15 0.54 -5.01
N ILE A 134 -8.21 1.04 -5.82
CA ILE A 134 -6.91 1.55 -5.40
C ILE A 134 -6.84 3.03 -5.73
N THR A 135 -6.78 3.86 -4.69
CA THR A 135 -6.59 5.30 -4.81
C THR A 135 -5.14 5.65 -4.61
N VAL A 136 -4.57 6.40 -5.53
CA VAL A 136 -3.20 6.92 -5.53
C VAL A 136 -3.22 8.44 -5.63
N ILE A 137 -2.23 9.10 -5.02
CA ILE A 137 -2.10 10.56 -4.98
C ILE A 137 -0.82 10.95 -5.72
N THR A 138 -0.92 11.97 -6.59
CA THR A 138 0.25 12.59 -7.22
C THR A 138 1.07 13.38 -6.20
N ARG A 139 2.34 13.64 -6.50
CA ARG A 139 3.19 14.48 -5.64
C ARG A 139 2.69 15.93 -5.56
N PRO A 140 3.10 16.71 -4.56
CA PRO A 140 2.92 18.16 -4.57
C PRO A 140 3.44 18.79 -5.88
N HIS A 141 2.69 19.73 -6.44
CA HIS A 141 3.06 20.48 -7.62
C HIS A 141 2.30 21.81 -7.66
N THR A 142 2.82 22.78 -8.40
CA THR A 142 2.12 24.02 -8.68
C THR A 142 0.78 23.77 -9.38
N CYS A 143 -0.13 24.73 -9.30
CA CYS A 143 -1.42 24.66 -9.96
C CYS A 143 -1.67 25.99 -10.70
N SER A 144 -2.03 25.90 -11.98
CA SER A 144 -2.36 27.07 -12.80
C SER A 144 -3.61 27.82 -12.31
N SER A 145 -4.48 27.11 -11.56
CA SER A 145 -5.71 27.69 -11.00
C SER A 145 -5.49 28.24 -9.59
N ASN A 146 -6.17 29.34 -9.29
CA ASN A 146 -6.16 29.98 -7.97
C ASN A 146 -7.53 29.94 -7.30
N CYS A 147 -8.10 28.73 -7.14
CA CYS A 147 -9.41 28.54 -6.53
C CYS A 147 -9.37 28.90 -5.04
N ILE A 148 -10.27 29.78 -4.59
CA ILE A 148 -10.31 30.29 -3.22
C ILE A 148 -10.72 29.24 -2.18
N TYR A 149 -11.41 28.18 -2.59
CA TYR A 149 -11.86 27.08 -1.73
C TYR A 149 -10.88 25.91 -1.66
N CYS A 150 -9.78 25.93 -2.43
CA CYS A 150 -8.78 24.89 -2.38
C CYS A 150 -7.94 25.01 -1.11
N PRO A 151 -7.79 23.93 -0.30
CA PRO A 151 -6.79 23.90 0.74
C PRO A 151 -5.38 24.02 0.15
N CYS A 152 -4.48 24.65 0.89
CA CYS A 152 -3.12 24.96 0.48
C CYS A 152 -2.11 24.31 1.47
N ASP A 153 -2.16 22.98 1.59
CA ASP A 153 -1.19 22.21 2.36
C ASP A 153 0.02 21.90 1.48
N LEU A 154 1.20 22.43 1.81
CA LEU A 154 2.44 22.24 1.03
C LEU A 154 2.95 20.79 1.03
N ARG A 155 2.48 19.95 1.96
CA ARG A 155 2.78 18.51 1.97
C ARG A 155 2.07 17.77 0.86
N MET A 156 0.97 18.33 0.33
CA MET A 156 0.04 17.67 -0.60
C MET A 156 -0.06 18.42 -1.91
N PRO A 157 -0.50 17.74 -2.99
CA PRO A 157 -0.97 18.45 -4.16
C PRO A 157 -2.16 19.35 -3.77
N LYS A 158 -2.28 20.50 -4.43
CA LYS A 158 -3.34 21.47 -4.15
C LYS A 158 -4.72 20.80 -4.19
N SER A 159 -5.61 21.14 -3.29
CA SER A 159 -6.94 20.55 -3.02
C SER A 159 -6.95 19.38 -2.03
N TYR A 160 -5.82 18.92 -1.54
CA TYR A 160 -5.71 17.82 -0.59
C TYR A 160 -5.04 18.29 0.70
N ILE A 161 -5.31 17.58 1.79
CA ILE A 161 -4.73 17.83 3.12
C ILE A 161 -4.09 16.55 3.66
N ALA A 162 -2.99 16.71 4.38
CA ALA A 162 -2.14 15.59 4.79
C ALA A 162 -2.82 14.59 5.73
N ASN A 163 -3.82 14.98 6.51
CA ASN A 163 -4.52 14.10 7.44
C ASN A 163 -5.56 13.17 6.78
N GLU A 164 -5.77 13.26 5.47
CA GLU A 164 -6.62 12.32 4.75
C GLU A 164 -5.94 10.95 4.60
N PRO A 165 -6.67 9.83 4.76
CA PRO A 165 -6.06 8.49 4.75
C PRO A 165 -5.33 8.12 3.44
N ALA A 166 -5.75 8.65 2.29
CA ALA A 166 -5.08 8.43 1.01
C ALA A 166 -3.77 9.23 0.94
N CYS A 167 -3.80 10.49 1.41
CA CYS A 167 -2.67 11.39 1.47
C CYS A 167 -1.58 10.88 2.40
N GLN A 168 -1.93 10.43 3.62
CA GLN A 168 -0.99 9.81 4.55
C GLN A 168 -0.26 8.61 3.93
N ARG A 169 -1.00 7.75 3.18
CA ARG A 169 -0.37 6.61 2.49
C ARG A 169 0.56 7.06 1.37
N ALA A 170 0.20 8.11 0.64
CA ALA A 170 1.04 8.65 -0.42
C ALA A 170 2.34 9.25 0.13
N GLU A 171 2.28 10.01 1.24
CA GLU A 171 3.46 10.51 1.95
C GLU A 171 4.39 9.38 2.40
N LEU A 172 3.83 8.35 3.07
CA LEU A 172 4.59 7.16 3.48
C LEU A 172 5.26 6.44 2.29
N ALA A 173 4.69 6.57 1.11
CA ALA A 173 5.20 6.02 -0.15
C ALA A 173 6.06 7.02 -0.95
N PHE A 174 6.46 8.17 -0.41
CA PHE A 174 7.19 9.25 -1.11
C PHE A 174 6.47 9.75 -2.38
N PHE A 175 5.16 9.61 -2.45
CA PHE A 175 4.33 9.84 -3.64
C PHE A 175 4.74 8.97 -4.85
N ASP A 176 5.51 7.92 -4.64
CA ASP A 176 5.88 6.95 -5.67
C ASP A 176 4.66 6.12 -6.08
N PRO A 177 4.23 6.16 -7.36
CA PRO A 177 3.03 5.46 -7.81
C PRO A 177 3.13 3.94 -7.68
N TYR A 178 4.33 3.37 -7.93
CA TYR A 178 4.57 1.94 -7.78
C TYR A 178 4.40 1.49 -6.34
N ILE A 179 5.04 2.19 -5.39
CA ILE A 179 4.94 1.85 -3.95
C ILE A 179 3.49 1.96 -3.48
N GLN A 180 2.77 3.01 -3.89
CA GLN A 180 1.36 3.20 -3.50
C GLN A 180 0.49 2.02 -3.94
N VAL A 181 0.62 1.57 -5.20
CA VAL A 181 -0.15 0.44 -5.74
C VAL A 181 0.27 -0.87 -5.08
N ALA A 182 1.57 -1.18 -5.05
CA ALA A 182 2.10 -2.42 -4.50
C ALA A 182 1.73 -2.60 -3.01
N ALA A 183 1.88 -1.55 -2.20
CA ALA A 183 1.49 -1.57 -0.79
C ALA A 183 -0.03 -1.75 -0.62
N ARG A 184 -0.82 -1.17 -1.53
CA ARG A 184 -2.27 -1.30 -1.47
C ARG A 184 -2.76 -2.68 -1.86
N LEU A 185 -2.18 -3.28 -2.91
CA LEU A 185 -2.43 -4.67 -3.30
C LEU A 185 -2.10 -5.63 -2.16
N GLN A 186 -0.92 -5.47 -1.57
CA GLN A 186 -0.50 -6.27 -0.42
C GLN A 186 -1.49 -6.15 0.75
N ALA A 187 -1.92 -4.93 1.08
CA ALA A 187 -2.88 -4.71 2.17
C ALA A 187 -4.25 -5.33 1.87
N LEU A 188 -4.74 -5.26 0.63
CA LEU A 188 -5.99 -5.88 0.21
C LEU A 188 -5.90 -7.41 0.31
N HIS A 189 -4.84 -7.99 -0.20
CA HIS A 189 -4.58 -9.42 -0.12
C HIS A 189 -4.50 -9.91 1.33
N GLN A 190 -3.76 -9.21 2.19
CA GLN A 190 -3.66 -9.54 3.62
C GLN A 190 -4.98 -9.37 4.39
N MET A 191 -5.93 -8.61 3.86
CA MET A 191 -7.28 -8.50 4.38
C MET A 191 -8.25 -9.55 3.81
N GLY A 192 -7.81 -10.40 2.87
CA GLY A 192 -8.62 -11.45 2.24
C GLY A 192 -9.48 -10.97 1.08
N HIS A 193 -9.16 -9.83 0.47
CA HIS A 193 -9.86 -9.34 -0.71
C HIS A 193 -9.25 -9.92 -2.00
N SER A 194 -10.10 -10.26 -2.97
CA SER A 194 -9.67 -10.51 -4.34
C SER A 194 -9.14 -9.22 -4.96
N THR A 195 -8.07 -9.37 -5.77
CA THR A 195 -7.44 -8.31 -6.54
C THR A 195 -7.42 -8.60 -8.04
N ASP A 196 -8.35 -9.45 -8.50
CA ASP A 196 -8.44 -9.89 -9.91
C ASP A 196 -8.96 -8.76 -10.82
N LYS A 197 -9.76 -7.86 -10.26
CA LYS A 197 -10.26 -6.68 -10.95
C LYS A 197 -9.98 -5.43 -10.13
N ILE A 198 -9.17 -4.55 -10.70
CA ILE A 198 -8.73 -3.31 -10.05
C ILE A 198 -9.37 -2.10 -10.74
N GLU A 199 -9.85 -1.17 -9.93
CA GLU A 199 -10.18 0.20 -10.33
C GLU A 199 -9.11 1.14 -9.76
N LEU A 200 -8.36 1.81 -10.65
CA LEU A 200 -7.39 2.83 -10.27
C LEU A 200 -8.05 4.20 -10.24
N ILE A 201 -7.93 4.90 -9.12
CA ILE A 201 -8.36 6.28 -8.97
C ILE A 201 -7.12 7.13 -8.72
N VAL A 202 -6.77 7.97 -9.71
CA VAL A 202 -5.68 8.95 -9.60
C VAL A 202 -6.25 10.25 -9.07
N LEU A 203 -5.75 10.69 -7.94
CA LEU A 203 -6.10 11.95 -7.29
C LEU A 203 -4.87 12.86 -7.25
N GLY A 204 -5.10 14.18 -7.21
CA GLY A 204 -4.04 15.18 -7.16
C GLY A 204 -4.52 16.56 -7.53
N GLY A 205 -3.59 17.46 -7.79
CA GLY A 205 -3.88 18.79 -8.37
C GLY A 205 -4.32 18.69 -9.82
N THR A 206 -4.22 19.80 -10.55
CA THR A 206 -4.53 19.83 -12.00
C THR A 206 -3.53 18.95 -12.75
N TRP A 207 -4.03 17.84 -13.33
CA TRP A 207 -3.17 16.84 -13.97
C TRP A 207 -2.32 17.41 -15.11
N SER A 208 -2.91 18.30 -15.93
CA SER A 208 -2.24 18.95 -17.07
C SER A 208 -1.12 19.92 -16.67
N ASP A 209 -1.02 20.29 -15.39
CA ASP A 209 0.05 21.17 -14.91
C ASP A 209 1.36 20.40 -14.64
N TYR A 210 1.29 19.06 -14.53
CA TYR A 210 2.47 18.22 -14.35
C TYR A 210 3.24 18.10 -15.67
N PRO A 211 4.60 18.07 -15.65
CA PRO A 211 5.41 17.78 -16.83
C PRO A 211 5.02 16.47 -17.49
N ALA A 212 5.07 16.37 -18.83
CA ALA A 212 4.71 15.16 -19.57
C ALA A 212 5.53 13.95 -19.14
N SER A 213 6.83 14.09 -18.90
CA SER A 213 7.70 13.03 -18.35
C SER A 213 7.18 12.47 -17.04
N TYR A 214 6.73 13.35 -16.12
CA TYR A 214 6.10 12.89 -14.87
C TYR A 214 4.79 12.15 -15.12
N GLN A 215 3.95 12.63 -16.02
CA GLN A 215 2.66 11.99 -16.33
C GLN A 215 2.88 10.58 -16.88
N TYR A 216 3.79 10.40 -17.85
CA TYR A 216 4.13 9.08 -18.42
C TYR A 216 4.73 8.15 -17.38
N TRP A 217 5.72 8.61 -16.62
CA TRP A 217 6.32 7.85 -15.53
C TRP A 217 5.28 7.41 -14.50
N PHE A 218 4.43 8.33 -14.05
CA PHE A 218 3.43 8.05 -13.02
C PHE A 218 2.47 6.95 -13.46
N ILE A 219 1.90 7.07 -14.64
CA ILE A 219 0.97 6.07 -15.18
C ILE A 219 1.67 4.74 -15.48
N GLY A 220 2.86 4.78 -16.08
CA GLY A 220 3.65 3.57 -16.37
C GLY A 220 3.97 2.78 -15.11
N GLU A 221 4.39 3.46 -14.03
CA GLU A 221 4.70 2.82 -12.75
C GLU A 221 3.45 2.24 -12.03
N LEU A 222 2.27 2.85 -12.20
CA LEU A 222 1.02 2.27 -11.71
C LEU A 222 0.75 0.90 -12.36
N PHE A 223 0.82 0.84 -13.69
CA PHE A 223 0.60 -0.40 -14.42
C PHE A 223 1.71 -1.42 -14.19
N ARG A 224 2.96 -0.97 -14.04
CA ARG A 224 4.07 -1.86 -13.72
C ARG A 224 3.84 -2.56 -12.38
N ALA A 225 3.43 -1.84 -11.34
CA ALA A 225 3.14 -2.43 -10.04
C ALA A 225 1.98 -3.44 -10.09
N LEU A 226 0.96 -3.20 -10.93
CA LEU A 226 -0.14 -4.13 -11.17
C LEU A 226 0.34 -5.39 -11.91
N ASN A 227 1.12 -5.24 -12.98
CA ASN A 227 1.60 -6.34 -13.80
C ASN A 227 2.59 -7.24 -13.06
N GLU A 228 3.39 -6.67 -12.16
CA GLU A 228 4.34 -7.42 -11.32
C GLU A 228 3.67 -8.10 -10.11
N TRP A 229 2.38 -7.87 -9.85
CA TRP A 229 1.65 -8.58 -8.79
C TRP A 229 1.62 -10.10 -9.06
N PRO A 230 1.86 -10.99 -8.06
CA PRO A 230 1.97 -10.73 -6.62
C PRO A 230 3.39 -10.38 -6.12
N HIS A 231 4.36 -10.14 -7.00
CA HIS A 231 5.76 -9.90 -6.63
C HIS A 231 6.08 -8.42 -6.35
N SER A 232 5.24 -7.48 -6.81
CA SER A 232 5.44 -6.05 -6.64
C SER A 232 5.76 -5.60 -5.19
N PRO A 233 5.19 -6.18 -4.11
CA PRO A 233 5.55 -5.81 -2.75
C PRO A 233 7.01 -6.06 -2.38
N GLN A 234 7.70 -6.95 -3.09
CA GLN A 234 9.12 -7.26 -2.84
C GLN A 234 10.04 -6.08 -3.18
N HIS A 235 9.58 -5.16 -4.02
CA HIS A 235 10.33 -3.98 -4.45
C HIS A 235 10.12 -2.76 -3.57
N ILE A 236 9.13 -2.79 -2.64
CA ILE A 236 8.79 -1.63 -1.80
C ILE A 236 9.98 -1.19 -0.94
N GLU A 237 10.62 -2.11 -0.24
CA GLU A 237 11.73 -1.81 0.67
C GLU A 237 12.91 -1.18 -0.10
N LYS A 238 13.29 -1.79 -1.23
CA LYS A 238 14.38 -1.29 -2.08
C LYS A 238 14.08 0.12 -2.60
N ARG A 239 12.87 0.37 -3.09
CA ARG A 239 12.46 1.70 -3.57
C ARG A 239 12.43 2.72 -2.44
N THR A 240 11.95 2.32 -1.27
CA THR A 240 11.95 3.14 -0.05
C THR A 240 13.37 3.53 0.35
N ASP A 241 14.31 2.58 0.37
CA ASP A 241 15.70 2.83 0.71
C ASP A 241 16.40 3.71 -0.32
N TRP A 242 16.00 3.59 -1.59
CA TRP A 242 16.48 4.49 -2.63
C TRP A 242 16.07 5.94 -2.36
N TYR A 243 14.79 6.22 -2.01
CA TYR A 243 14.36 7.58 -1.62
C TYR A 243 15.11 8.08 -0.39
N ARG A 244 15.33 7.22 0.61
CA ARG A 244 16.10 7.56 1.81
C ARG A 244 17.56 7.90 1.50
N SER A 245 18.16 7.30 0.46
CA SER A 245 19.52 7.63 0.04
C SER A 245 19.68 9.06 -0.48
N PHE A 246 18.58 9.69 -0.93
CA PHE A 246 18.52 11.13 -1.24
C PHE A 246 18.30 12.01 0.00
N GLY A 247 18.23 11.43 1.20
CA GLY A 247 17.95 12.15 2.44
C GLY A 247 16.47 12.39 2.70
N LEU A 248 15.57 11.81 1.89
CA LEU A 248 14.12 11.98 2.09
C LEU A 248 13.63 11.17 3.29
N GLN A 249 12.74 11.81 4.04
CA GLN A 249 12.04 11.19 5.16
C GLN A 249 10.54 11.18 4.87
N ASN A 250 9.84 10.21 5.46
CA ASN A 250 8.39 10.02 5.26
C ASN A 250 7.64 9.89 6.58
N THR A 251 8.21 10.37 7.70
CA THR A 251 7.50 10.48 8.97
C THR A 251 6.72 11.78 9.03
N GLU A 252 5.58 11.78 9.73
CA GLU A 252 4.73 12.95 9.87
C GLU A 252 5.48 14.13 10.50
N GLU A 253 6.30 13.87 11.52
CA GLU A 253 7.09 14.89 12.22
C GLU A 253 8.12 15.55 11.28
N ALA A 254 8.85 14.74 10.50
CA ALA A 254 9.85 15.24 9.58
C ALA A 254 9.23 16.07 8.45
N LEU A 255 8.12 15.59 7.87
CA LEU A 255 7.40 16.30 6.79
C LEU A 255 6.77 17.58 7.28
N SER A 256 6.15 17.57 8.47
CA SER A 256 5.57 18.77 9.07
C SER A 256 6.65 19.82 9.37
N SER A 257 7.80 19.39 9.88
CA SER A 257 8.95 20.28 10.13
C SER A 257 9.52 20.87 8.85
N PHE A 258 9.60 20.06 7.79
CA PHE A 258 10.10 20.49 6.47
C PHE A 258 9.27 21.63 5.87
N VAL A 259 7.94 21.57 5.96
CA VAL A 259 7.07 22.59 5.37
C VAL A 259 6.76 23.77 6.32
N ALA A 260 7.03 23.64 7.63
CA ALA A 260 6.48 24.50 8.69
C ALA A 260 6.63 26.00 8.41
N TYR A 261 7.83 26.46 8.06
CA TYR A 261 8.09 27.88 7.80
C TYR A 261 7.29 28.42 6.63
N ARG A 262 7.29 27.71 5.49
CA ARG A 262 6.57 28.14 4.27
C ARG A 262 5.06 27.99 4.41
N GLN A 263 4.61 26.98 5.12
CA GLN A 263 3.19 26.82 5.45
C GLN A 263 2.68 28.00 6.31
N ALA A 264 3.49 28.49 7.25
CA ALA A 264 3.14 29.65 8.04
C ALA A 264 2.98 30.93 7.19
N THR A 265 3.80 31.13 6.15
CA THR A 265 3.65 32.26 5.23
C THR A 265 2.36 32.22 4.42
N ILE A 266 1.92 31.02 4.01
CA ILE A 266 0.62 30.83 3.35
C ILE A 266 -0.52 31.14 4.31
N ASN A 267 -0.46 30.59 5.52
CA ASN A 267 -1.51 30.78 6.53
C ASN A 267 -1.66 32.25 6.96
N ALA A 268 -0.58 33.01 6.92
CA ALA A 268 -0.58 34.45 7.16
C ALA A 268 -1.02 35.29 5.95
N GLY A 269 -1.29 34.69 4.80
CA GLY A 269 -1.60 35.39 3.54
C GLY A 269 -0.41 36.12 2.92
N ALA A 270 0.81 35.87 3.39
CA ALA A 270 2.04 36.53 2.91
C ALA A 270 2.59 35.88 1.62
N ALA A 271 2.19 34.65 1.31
CA ALA A 271 2.57 33.97 0.09
C ALA A 271 1.40 33.12 -0.46
N THR A 272 1.35 32.95 -1.77
CA THR A 272 0.47 31.95 -2.41
C THR A 272 1.07 30.56 -2.31
N TYR A 273 0.25 29.51 -2.50
CA TYR A 273 0.74 28.14 -2.56
C TYR A 273 1.88 27.97 -3.57
N ASN A 274 1.73 28.50 -4.80
CA ASN A 274 2.74 28.36 -5.86
C ASN A 274 4.06 29.03 -5.49
N GLN A 275 4.02 30.24 -4.90
CA GLN A 275 5.24 30.91 -4.42
C GLN A 275 5.95 30.09 -3.36
N ALA A 276 5.24 29.67 -2.32
CA ALA A 276 5.78 28.85 -1.26
C ALA A 276 6.28 27.49 -1.77
N PHE A 277 5.58 26.89 -2.76
CA PHE A 277 6.01 25.64 -3.40
C PHE A 277 7.36 25.81 -4.10
N HIS A 278 7.52 26.83 -4.95
CA HIS A 278 8.78 27.07 -5.66
C HIS A 278 9.97 27.31 -4.73
N GLU A 279 9.75 27.97 -3.60
CA GLU A 279 10.79 28.20 -2.61
C GLU A 279 11.13 26.96 -1.79
N LEU A 280 10.15 26.08 -1.55
CA LEU A 280 10.33 24.86 -0.75
C LEU A 280 10.89 23.70 -1.59
N TYR A 281 10.38 23.52 -2.81
CA TYR A 281 10.72 22.45 -3.73
C TYR A 281 11.61 22.93 -4.89
N ASP A 282 12.59 23.78 -4.59
CA ASP A 282 13.62 24.22 -5.54
C ASP A 282 14.32 23.00 -6.18
N PRO A 283 14.77 23.09 -7.45
CA PRO A 283 15.47 22.01 -8.16
C PRO A 283 16.69 21.44 -7.42
N SER A 284 17.31 22.22 -6.54
CA SER A 284 18.43 21.77 -5.69
C SER A 284 17.99 20.86 -4.54
N GLN A 285 16.73 20.85 -4.18
CA GLN A 285 16.21 20.06 -3.08
C GLN A 285 16.16 18.56 -3.38
N ALA A 286 16.34 17.75 -2.35
CA ALA A 286 16.35 16.29 -2.43
C ALA A 286 15.09 15.70 -3.09
N HIS A 287 13.92 16.26 -2.80
CA HIS A 287 12.65 15.83 -3.39
C HIS A 287 12.64 16.01 -4.91
N GLN A 288 13.02 17.19 -5.42
CA GLN A 288 13.04 17.45 -6.85
C GLN A 288 14.10 16.61 -7.57
N LYS A 289 15.28 16.44 -6.97
CA LYS A 289 16.32 15.56 -7.51
C LYS A 289 15.84 14.11 -7.63
N ALA A 290 15.22 13.57 -6.60
CA ALA A 290 14.69 12.22 -6.61
C ALA A 290 13.60 12.05 -7.68
N TRP A 291 12.62 12.94 -7.73
CA TRP A 291 11.54 12.88 -8.70
C TRP A 291 12.02 13.04 -10.14
N SER A 292 12.95 13.98 -10.39
CA SER A 292 13.53 14.17 -11.73
C SER A 292 14.34 12.95 -12.18
N HIS A 293 15.12 12.35 -11.28
CA HIS A 293 15.89 11.15 -11.59
C HIS A 293 14.97 9.96 -11.95
N MET A 294 13.89 9.77 -11.21
CA MET A 294 12.92 8.69 -11.50
C MET A 294 12.25 8.87 -12.86
N CYS A 295 11.87 10.10 -13.21
CA CYS A 295 11.28 10.40 -14.52
C CYS A 295 12.29 10.18 -15.66
N ALA A 296 13.51 10.68 -15.54
CA ALA A 296 14.57 10.50 -16.55
C ALA A 296 14.91 9.02 -16.78
N THR A 297 15.04 8.24 -15.70
CA THR A 297 15.29 6.78 -15.83
C THR A 297 14.17 6.05 -16.55
N PHE A 298 12.93 6.54 -16.43
CA PHE A 298 11.79 5.97 -17.15
C PHE A 298 11.77 6.36 -18.62
N ASP A 299 12.15 7.61 -18.94
CA ASP A 299 12.25 8.11 -20.32
C ASP A 299 13.33 7.32 -21.10
N ASP A 300 14.50 7.08 -20.49
CA ASP A 300 15.59 6.25 -21.06
C ASP A 300 15.12 4.82 -21.40
N LEU A 301 14.10 4.32 -20.70
CA LEU A 301 13.53 3.00 -20.93
C LEU A 301 12.46 2.96 -22.02
N LEU A 302 11.81 4.08 -22.29
CA LEU A 302 10.84 4.19 -23.38
C LEU A 302 11.51 4.34 -24.73
N GLU A 303 12.79 4.81 -24.76
CA GLU A 303 13.58 4.98 -25.97
C GLU A 303 14.34 3.70 -26.41
N GLN A 304 14.44 2.67 -25.55
CA GLN A 304 15.01 1.35 -25.86
C GLN A 304 13.96 0.36 -26.34
#